data_b2ea512d76d829f6c675e54cf8f9f312
#
_entry.id   b2ea512d76d829f6c675e54cf8f9f312
#
_cell.length_a   1.000
_cell.length_b   1.000
_cell.length_c   1.000
_cell.angle_alpha   90.00
_cell.angle_beta   90.00
_cell.angle_gamma   90.00
#
_symmetry.space_group_name_H-M   'P 1'
#
loop_
_entity.id
_entity.type
_entity.pdbx_description
1 polymer ?
#
loop_
_entity_poly.entity_id
_entity_poly.type
_entity_poly.pdbx_seq_one_letter_code
_entity_poly.pdbx_strand_id
1 'polypeptide(L)' 'MKIKVNGEEKKIELDQENALLSTALNLMGYKPNTVVVELNNLIINSINWDKVKLKNGDNLEIVSIVGVG' A
#
# COMPACT_ATOMS: atom_id res chain seq x y z
N MET A 1 -6.40 -6.63 -9.76
CA MET A 1 -5.46 -5.51 -9.97
C MET A 1 -4.02 -5.98 -9.76
N LYS A 2 -3.13 -5.54 -10.60
CA LYS A 2 -1.70 -5.85 -10.47
C LYS A 2 -0.92 -4.63 -10.09
N ILE A 3 -0.13 -4.75 -9.03
CA ILE A 3 0.76 -3.68 -8.58
C ILE A 3 2.11 -4.29 -8.24
N LYS A 4 3.11 -3.44 -8.03
CA LYS A 4 4.40 -3.89 -7.52
C LYS A 4 4.49 -3.53 -6.04
N VAL A 5 4.99 -4.46 -5.25
CA VAL A 5 5.22 -4.22 -3.82
C VAL A 5 6.65 -4.61 -3.53
N ASN A 6 7.45 -3.64 -3.13
CA ASN A 6 8.88 -3.83 -2.85
C ASN A 6 9.59 -4.52 -4.01
N GLY A 7 9.26 -4.09 -5.23
CA GLY A 7 9.89 -4.61 -6.45
C GLY A 7 9.29 -5.87 -7.01
N GLU A 8 8.33 -6.47 -6.33
CA GLU A 8 7.70 -7.71 -6.79
C GLU A 8 6.29 -7.47 -7.26
N GLU A 9 5.94 -8.04 -8.39
CA GLU A 9 4.59 -7.93 -8.92
C GLU A 9 3.64 -8.75 -8.07
N LYS A 10 2.53 -8.15 -7.67
CA LYS A 10 1.50 -8.83 -6.90
C LYS A 10 0.14 -8.58 -7.52
N LYS A 11 -0.69 -9.62 -7.48
CA LYS A 11 -2.07 -9.49 -7.90
C LYS A 11 -2.92 -9.38 -6.65
N ILE A 12 -3.72 -8.31 -6.59
CA ILE A 12 -4.62 -8.08 -5.46
C ILE A 12 -6.05 -8.23 -5.93
N GLU A 13 -6.86 -8.87 -5.11
CA GLU A 13 -8.27 -9.07 -5.43
C GLU A 13 -9.06 -7.80 -5.10
N LEU A 14 -8.81 -6.75 -5.85
CA LEU A 14 -9.54 -5.50 -5.76
C LEU A 14 -9.81 -5.00 -7.16
N ASP A 15 -11.02 -4.48 -7.38
CA ASP A 15 -11.32 -3.83 -8.65
C ASP A 15 -10.95 -2.36 -8.51
N GLN A 16 -10.77 -1.70 -9.65
CA GLN A 16 -10.24 -0.33 -9.65
C GLN A 16 -11.17 0.68 -8.98
N GLU A 17 -12.45 0.39 -8.93
CA GLU A 17 -13.40 1.32 -8.33
C GLU A 17 -13.26 1.37 -6.81
N ASN A 18 -12.81 0.28 -6.20
CA ASN A 18 -12.70 0.17 -4.76
C ASN A 18 -11.28 -0.04 -4.27
N ALA A 19 -10.31 0.31 -5.09
CA ALA A 19 -8.92 0.02 -4.78
C ALA A 19 -8.29 1.12 -3.93
N LEU A 20 -8.77 1.27 -2.72
CA LEU A 20 -8.16 2.20 -1.78
C LEU A 20 -6.85 1.63 -1.25
N LEU A 21 -5.88 2.50 -1.05
CA LEU A 21 -4.59 2.09 -0.49
C LEU A 21 -4.78 1.40 0.86
N SER A 22 -5.66 1.93 1.71
CA SER A 22 -5.93 1.32 3.01
C SER A 22 -6.45 -0.11 2.88
N THR A 23 -7.35 -0.34 1.93
CA THR A 23 -7.90 -1.67 1.72
C THR A 23 -6.83 -2.64 1.23
N ALA A 24 -6.01 -2.20 0.29
CA ALA A 24 -4.94 -3.02 -0.23
C ALA A 24 -3.93 -3.40 0.86
N LEU A 25 -3.54 -2.43 1.67
CA LEU A 25 -2.58 -2.68 2.73
C LEU A 25 -3.16 -3.62 3.78
N ASN A 26 -4.43 -3.46 4.10
CA ASN A 26 -5.10 -4.34 5.04
C ASN A 26 -5.15 -5.78 4.51
N LEU A 27 -5.46 -5.96 3.24
CA LEU A 27 -5.46 -7.28 2.63
C LEU A 27 -4.09 -7.95 2.66
N MET A 28 -3.04 -7.15 2.57
CA MET A 28 -1.68 -7.66 2.62
C MET A 28 -1.17 -7.84 4.06
N GLY A 29 -1.97 -7.47 5.06
CA GLY A 29 -1.62 -7.67 6.46
C GLY A 29 -0.86 -6.53 7.11
N TYR A 30 -0.78 -5.37 6.46
CA TYR A 30 -0.08 -4.22 7.03
C TYR A 30 -1.03 -3.35 7.83
N LYS A 31 -0.55 -2.84 8.95
CA LYS A 31 -1.34 -1.99 9.85
C LYS A 31 -0.78 -0.58 9.85
N PRO A 32 -1.64 0.43 10.04
CA PRO A 32 -1.17 1.80 10.21
C PRO A 32 -0.19 1.90 11.38
N ASN A 33 0.73 2.82 11.29
CA ASN A 33 1.73 3.11 12.33
C ASN A 33 2.76 1.99 12.53
N THR A 34 2.74 0.97 11.69
CA THR A 34 3.75 -0.07 11.74
C THR A 34 4.65 -0.07 10.52
N VAL A 35 4.27 0.68 9.49
CA VAL A 35 5.03 0.73 8.24
C VAL A 35 5.03 2.15 7.68
N VAL A 36 6.03 2.43 6.88
CA VAL A 36 6.06 3.61 6.02
C VAL A 36 5.78 3.14 4.61
N VAL A 37 4.88 3.81 3.92
CA VAL A 37 4.46 3.44 2.58
C VAL A 37 4.77 4.56 1.61
N GLU A 38 5.43 4.20 0.50
CA GLU A 38 5.62 5.11 -0.63
C GLU A 38 4.82 4.58 -1.81
N LEU A 39 4.07 5.45 -2.41
CA LEU A 39 3.33 5.13 -3.64
C LEU A 39 3.97 5.91 -4.77
N ASN A 40 4.56 5.20 -5.72
CA ASN A 40 5.25 5.81 -6.85
C ASN A 40 6.25 6.89 -6.38
N ASN A 41 7.05 6.53 -5.37
CA ASN A 41 8.11 7.37 -4.80
C ASN A 41 7.62 8.54 -3.94
N LEU A 42 6.33 8.53 -3.58
CA LEU A 42 5.78 9.57 -2.72
C LEU A 42 5.31 8.94 -1.42
N ILE A 43 5.81 9.43 -0.30
CA ILE A 43 5.39 8.91 1.00
C ILE A 43 3.94 9.29 1.26
N ILE A 44 3.13 8.30 1.63
CA ILE A 44 1.73 8.51 1.95
C ILE A 44 1.55 8.27 3.44
N ASN A 45 1.18 9.32 4.14
CA ASN A 45 0.91 9.23 5.58
C ASN A 45 -0.30 8.33 5.81
N SER A 46 -0.26 7.52 6.85
CA SER A 46 -1.33 6.55 7.11
C SER A 46 -2.70 7.21 7.28
N ILE A 47 -2.73 8.44 7.74
CA ILE A 47 -3.98 9.16 7.90
C ILE A 47 -4.68 9.40 6.56
N ASN A 48 -3.92 9.33 5.46
CA ASN A 48 -4.46 9.56 4.12
C ASN A 48 -4.68 8.26 3.32
N TRP A 49 -4.38 7.11 3.89
CA TRP A 49 -4.51 5.85 3.14
C TRP A 49 -5.95 5.62 2.65
N ASP A 50 -6.94 6.10 3.39
CA ASP A 50 -8.34 5.94 3.00
C ASP A 50 -8.78 6.87 1.88
N LYS A 51 -7.90 7.79 1.49
CA LYS A 51 -8.21 8.79 0.47
C LYS A 51 -7.45 8.55 -0.83
N VAL A 52 -6.55 7.59 -0.84
CA VAL A 52 -5.68 7.34 -1.98
C VAL A 52 -6.14 6.09 -2.70
N LYS A 53 -6.35 6.22 -4.01
CA LYS A 53 -6.74 5.09 -4.86
C LYS A 53 -5.53 4.55 -5.60
N LEU A 54 -5.46 3.22 -5.68
CA LEU A 54 -4.44 2.54 -6.44
C LEU A 54 -4.91 2.31 -7.87
N LYS A 55 -3.95 2.17 -8.76
CA LYS A 55 -4.20 1.86 -10.17
C LYS A 55 -3.30 0.68 -10.56
N ASN A 56 -3.70 -0.04 -11.59
CA ASN A 56 -2.85 -1.08 -12.14
C ASN A 56 -1.48 -0.48 -12.48
N GLY A 57 -0.44 -1.18 -12.11
CA GLY A 57 0.91 -0.75 -12.39
C GLY A 57 1.54 0.14 -11.33
N ASP A 58 0.77 0.52 -10.31
CA ASP A 58 1.34 1.32 -9.23
C ASP A 58 2.46 0.58 -8.51
N ASN A 59 3.42 1.33 -8.01
CA ASN A 59 4.57 0.80 -7.32
C ASN A 59 4.53 1.23 -5.85
N LEU A 60 4.44 0.24 -4.98
CA LEU A 60 4.46 0.45 -3.53
C LEU A 60 5.78 0.01 -2.95
N GLU A 61 6.35 0.86 -2.10
CA GLU A 61 7.47 0.49 -1.27
C GLU A 61 6.99 0.51 0.18
N ILE A 62 7.14 -0.59 0.87
CA ILE A 62 6.63 -0.72 2.23
C ILE A 62 7.77 -1.14 3.14
N VAL A 63 8.05 -0.31 4.13
CA VAL A 63 9.15 -0.56 5.06
C VAL A 63 8.60 -0.63 6.48
N SER A 64 8.93 -1.68 7.19
CA SER A 64 8.51 -1.82 8.58
C SER A 64 9.30 -0.85 9.45
N ILE A 65 8.58 -0.11 10.30
CA ILE A 65 9.20 0.82 11.22
C ILE A 65 8.97 0.38 12.67
N VAL A 66 8.39 -0.78 12.83
CA VAL A 66 8.15 -1.27 14.17
C VAL A 66 9.50 -1.63 14.70
N GLY A 67 9.97 -0.78 15.52
CA GLY A 67 11.18 -1.04 16.21
C GLY A 67 10.97 -2.23 17.07
N VAL A 68 12.00 -2.69 17.59
CA VAL A 68 11.96 -3.71 18.52
C VAL A 68 11.49 -3.12 19.77
N GLY A 69 10.35 -2.88 19.85
CA GLY A 69 9.86 -2.11 20.98
C GLY A 69 10.10 -2.71 22.25
#